data_930ba9afd644746c0b91a29af896a2e2
#
_entry.id   930ba9afd644746c0b91a29af896a2e2
#
_cell.length_a   1.000
_cell.length_b   1.000
_cell.length_c   1.000
_cell.angle_alpha   90.00
_cell.angle_beta   90.00
_cell.angle_gamma   90.00
#
_symmetry.space_group_name_H-M   'P 1'
#
loop_
_entity.id
_entity.type
_entity.pdbx_description
1 polymer ?
#
loop_
_entity_poly.entity_id
_entity_poly.type
_entity_poly.pdbx_seq_one_letter_code
_entity_poly.pdbx_strand_id
1 'polypeptide(L)'
;MDGRPSDRLAIAVAQLNSIVGDVAGNAEKVRRARMTAAAQGADLVVFPELFIAGYPPEDLVLKPAFQAACRAAIEELARETKSGGPALLVGTPWIDAGKLYNAVALLEGGAIAALRYKVNLPNYGVFDERRVFAAGPVPGPVNFRGVRLGIPICEDIWTDWGDYENVVECLAETGAEMLVVPNGSPYWRNKGDVRLNVAVARVTEQGLPTVYVNQVGGQDELVFDGVSFGLHADCSLAFQLTAFQETVVTTVWQRRGAIWRC
;
A
#
# COMPACT_ATOMS: atom_id res chain seq x y z
N MET A 1 -3.90 27.12 -6.19
CA MET A 1 -2.81 26.33 -5.61
C MET A 1 -1.61 26.52 -6.49
N ASP A 2 -0.51 26.99 -5.91
CA ASP A 2 0.73 27.25 -6.63
C ASP A 2 1.25 25.91 -7.16
N GLY A 3 1.38 25.76 -8.47
CA GLY A 3 1.69 24.51 -9.15
C GLY A 3 3.15 24.04 -9.01
N ARG A 4 3.82 24.43 -7.92
CA ARG A 4 5.17 23.95 -7.61
C ARG A 4 5.09 22.59 -6.93
N PRO A 5 5.97 21.63 -7.29
CA PRO A 5 6.07 20.37 -6.59
C PRO A 5 6.29 20.63 -5.09
N SER A 6 5.59 19.91 -4.23
CA SER A 6 5.81 20.00 -2.80
C SER A 6 7.21 19.45 -2.47
N ASP A 7 8.02 20.23 -1.77
CA ASP A 7 9.31 19.74 -1.23
C ASP A 7 9.14 19.04 0.13
N ARG A 8 7.88 18.86 0.57
CA ARG A 8 7.51 18.17 1.80
C ARG A 8 6.32 17.26 1.54
N LEU A 9 6.40 16.04 2.03
CA LEU A 9 5.33 15.05 2.01
C LEU A 9 5.26 14.34 3.36
N ALA A 10 4.11 14.44 4.03
CA ALA A 10 3.86 13.75 5.30
C ALA A 10 3.01 12.50 5.06
N ILE A 11 3.60 11.33 5.26
CA ILE A 11 2.97 10.02 5.03
C ILE A 11 2.68 9.38 6.38
N ALA A 12 1.41 9.11 6.66
CA ALA A 12 0.99 8.30 7.79
C ALA A 12 0.98 6.82 7.38
N VAL A 13 1.71 6.02 8.11
CA VAL A 13 1.78 4.55 7.99
C VAL A 13 0.73 3.97 8.92
N ALA A 14 -0.30 3.34 8.38
CA ALA A 14 -1.37 2.69 9.13
C ALA A 14 -1.11 1.19 9.24
N GLN A 15 -0.25 0.80 10.19
CA GLN A 15 -0.01 -0.59 10.54
C GLN A 15 -1.16 -1.09 11.40
N LEU A 16 -2.20 -1.65 10.78
CA LEU A 16 -3.45 -2.03 11.42
C LEU A 16 -3.84 -3.47 11.10
N ASN A 17 -4.69 -4.03 11.95
CA ASN A 17 -5.31 -5.34 11.74
C ASN A 17 -6.61 -5.18 10.95
N SER A 18 -6.63 -5.61 9.70
CA SER A 18 -7.87 -5.77 8.93
C SER A 18 -8.47 -7.15 9.20
N ILE A 19 -9.79 -7.23 9.27
CA ILE A 19 -10.53 -8.49 9.51
C ILE A 19 -11.15 -8.93 8.20
N VAL A 20 -10.87 -10.17 7.79
CA VAL A 20 -11.44 -10.75 6.56
C VAL A 20 -12.97 -10.78 6.66
N GLY A 21 -13.64 -10.23 5.65
CA GLY A 21 -15.09 -10.18 5.56
C GLY A 21 -15.76 -9.01 6.27
N ASP A 22 -15.09 -8.34 7.20
CA ASP A 22 -15.66 -7.19 7.93
C ASP A 22 -15.41 -5.86 7.19
N VAL A 23 -16.03 -5.71 6.02
CA VAL A 23 -15.89 -4.51 5.18
C VAL A 23 -16.25 -3.23 5.95
N ALA A 24 -17.33 -3.25 6.73
CA ALA A 24 -17.80 -2.09 7.49
C ALA A 24 -16.84 -1.71 8.62
N GLY A 25 -16.37 -2.69 9.40
CA GLY A 25 -15.40 -2.47 10.47
C GLY A 25 -14.04 -2.02 9.94
N ASN A 26 -13.58 -2.57 8.80
CA ASN A 26 -12.34 -2.15 8.16
C ASN A 26 -12.45 -0.71 7.63
N ALA A 27 -13.59 -0.32 7.03
CA ALA A 27 -13.84 1.06 6.60
C ALA A 27 -13.86 2.04 7.80
N GLU A 28 -14.42 1.62 8.93
CA GLU A 28 -14.39 2.43 10.15
C GLU A 28 -12.97 2.59 10.71
N LYS A 29 -12.12 1.55 10.63
CA LYS A 29 -10.69 1.67 10.96
C LYS A 29 -9.98 2.67 10.05
N VAL A 30 -10.31 2.71 8.75
CA VAL A 30 -9.79 3.71 7.81
C VAL A 30 -10.16 5.12 8.28
N ARG A 31 -11.42 5.38 8.66
CA ARG A 31 -11.87 6.69 9.15
C ARG A 31 -11.11 7.13 10.40
N ARG A 32 -10.97 6.23 11.38
CA ARG A 32 -10.23 6.51 12.63
C ARG A 32 -8.75 6.80 12.36
N ALA A 33 -8.11 6.00 11.52
CA ALA A 33 -6.73 6.23 11.14
C ALA A 33 -6.54 7.57 10.41
N ARG A 34 -7.50 7.94 9.53
CA ARG A 34 -7.50 9.24 8.86
C ARG A 34 -7.60 10.40 9.85
N MET A 35 -8.46 10.31 10.87
CA MET A 35 -8.57 11.34 11.92
C MET A 35 -7.26 11.45 12.72
N THR A 36 -6.66 10.31 13.12
CA THR A 36 -5.37 10.29 13.81
C THR A 36 -4.27 10.92 12.97
N ALA A 37 -4.18 10.55 11.70
CA ALA A 37 -3.20 11.09 10.77
C ALA A 37 -3.39 12.59 10.50
N ALA A 38 -4.64 13.05 10.42
CA ALA A 38 -4.96 14.48 10.29
C ALA A 38 -4.45 15.28 11.48
N ALA A 39 -4.65 14.78 12.71
CA ALA A 39 -4.13 15.40 13.93
C ALA A 39 -2.59 15.44 13.97
N GLN A 40 -1.91 14.51 13.27
CA GLN A 40 -0.47 14.48 13.11
C GLN A 40 0.04 15.29 11.89
N GLY A 41 -0.83 15.96 11.15
CA GLY A 41 -0.48 16.76 9.99
C GLY A 41 -0.06 15.99 8.75
N ALA A 42 -0.60 14.77 8.57
CA ALA A 42 -0.33 13.95 7.40
C ALA A 42 -0.98 14.52 6.13
N ASP A 43 -0.33 14.26 5.00
CA ASP A 43 -0.85 14.53 3.64
C ASP A 43 -1.54 13.29 3.06
N LEU A 44 -1.00 12.10 3.35
CA LEU A 44 -1.44 10.80 2.84
C LEU A 44 -1.46 9.78 3.98
N VAL A 45 -2.49 8.94 4.03
CA VAL A 45 -2.51 7.74 4.90
C VAL A 45 -2.42 6.50 4.01
N VAL A 46 -1.46 5.64 4.31
CA VAL A 46 -1.22 4.40 3.57
C VAL A 46 -1.65 3.21 4.41
N PHE A 47 -2.53 2.40 3.86
CA PHE A 47 -3.05 1.17 4.45
C PHE A 47 -2.41 -0.07 3.82
N PRO A 48 -2.42 -1.22 4.52
CA PRO A 48 -1.98 -2.49 3.97
C PRO A 48 -2.75 -2.95 2.73
N GLU A 49 -2.21 -3.96 2.07
CA GLU A 49 -2.83 -4.66 0.94
C GLU A 49 -4.22 -5.20 1.31
N LEU A 50 -5.18 -5.11 0.37
CA LEU A 50 -6.58 -5.58 0.49
C LEU A 50 -7.28 -5.19 1.80
N PHE A 51 -6.91 -4.06 2.40
CA PHE A 51 -7.34 -3.66 3.74
C PHE A 51 -8.86 -3.67 3.94
N ILE A 52 -9.63 -3.27 2.93
CA ILE A 52 -11.10 -3.24 3.02
C ILE A 52 -11.69 -4.64 3.10
N ALA A 53 -11.15 -5.59 2.34
CA ALA A 53 -11.60 -6.98 2.35
C ALA A 53 -11.06 -7.78 3.54
N GLY A 54 -9.89 -7.36 4.08
CA GLY A 54 -9.00 -8.17 4.88
C GLY A 54 -8.14 -9.08 4.01
N TYR A 55 -6.97 -9.53 4.52
CA TYR A 55 -6.04 -10.37 3.79
C TYR A 55 -5.66 -11.63 4.58
N PRO A 56 -5.66 -12.82 3.96
CA PRO A 56 -6.11 -13.14 2.60
C PRO A 56 -7.64 -13.34 2.54
N PRO A 57 -8.33 -12.78 1.56
CA PRO A 57 -9.79 -12.89 1.48
C PRO A 57 -10.30 -14.20 0.86
N GLU A 58 -9.40 -15.03 0.34
CA GLU A 58 -9.69 -16.35 -0.26
C GLU A 58 -10.87 -16.30 -1.25
N ASP A 59 -11.76 -17.30 -1.24
CA ASP A 59 -12.92 -17.39 -2.11
C ASP A 59 -13.99 -16.30 -1.87
N LEU A 60 -13.88 -15.58 -0.76
CA LEU A 60 -14.84 -14.54 -0.43
C LEU A 60 -14.87 -13.44 -1.51
N VAL A 61 -13.70 -13.12 -2.10
CA VAL A 61 -13.63 -12.11 -3.18
C VAL A 61 -14.35 -12.52 -4.47
N LEU A 62 -14.67 -13.80 -4.64
CA LEU A 62 -15.43 -14.29 -5.79
C LEU A 62 -16.93 -14.06 -5.65
N LYS A 63 -17.41 -13.65 -4.47
CA LYS A 63 -18.83 -13.40 -4.22
C LYS A 63 -19.23 -12.00 -4.69
N PRO A 64 -20.16 -11.86 -5.65
CA PRO A 64 -20.56 -10.55 -6.19
C PRO A 64 -21.03 -9.56 -5.12
N ALA A 65 -21.78 -10.03 -4.12
CA ALA A 65 -22.24 -9.18 -3.02
C ALA A 65 -21.08 -8.61 -2.19
N PHE A 66 -20.03 -9.40 -1.96
CA PHE A 66 -18.84 -8.96 -1.25
C PHE A 66 -18.02 -7.94 -2.06
N GLN A 67 -17.86 -8.20 -3.37
CA GLN A 67 -17.21 -7.26 -4.30
C GLN A 67 -17.95 -5.91 -4.31
N ALA A 68 -19.29 -5.95 -4.40
CA ALA A 68 -20.12 -4.75 -4.37
C ALA A 68 -19.98 -3.98 -3.03
N ALA A 69 -19.92 -4.70 -1.90
CA ALA A 69 -19.72 -4.08 -0.59
C ALA A 69 -18.36 -3.40 -0.47
N CYS A 70 -17.27 -4.06 -0.91
CA CYS A 70 -15.93 -3.45 -0.93
C CYS A 70 -15.90 -2.20 -1.82
N ARG A 71 -16.49 -2.26 -3.00
CA ARG A 71 -16.59 -1.12 -3.92
C ARG A 71 -17.35 0.04 -3.29
N ALA A 72 -18.53 -0.22 -2.71
CA ALA A 72 -19.33 0.81 -2.04
C ALA A 72 -18.59 1.49 -0.90
N ALA A 73 -17.84 0.73 -0.10
CA ALA A 73 -17.01 1.26 0.99
C ALA A 73 -15.91 2.20 0.46
N ILE A 74 -15.21 1.84 -0.60
CA ILE A 74 -14.20 2.69 -1.25
C ILE A 74 -14.83 3.97 -1.81
N GLU A 75 -15.97 3.88 -2.49
CA GLU A 75 -16.67 5.04 -3.04
C GLU A 75 -17.19 5.98 -1.93
N GLU A 76 -17.62 5.44 -0.80
CA GLU A 76 -18.03 6.24 0.35
C GLU A 76 -16.83 6.95 0.98
N LEU A 77 -15.74 6.22 1.27
CA LEU A 77 -14.50 6.81 1.78
C LEU A 77 -13.94 7.88 0.84
N ALA A 78 -14.03 7.67 -0.48
CA ALA A 78 -13.64 8.67 -1.47
C ALA A 78 -14.46 9.95 -1.29
N ARG A 79 -15.80 9.86 -1.21
CA ARG A 79 -16.67 11.02 -0.99
C ARG A 79 -16.33 11.80 0.28
N GLU A 80 -15.96 11.10 1.35
CA GLU A 80 -15.57 11.71 2.62
C GLU A 80 -14.28 12.54 2.51
N THR A 81 -13.38 12.24 1.54
CA THR A 81 -12.17 13.06 1.33
C THR A 81 -12.46 14.46 0.78
N LYS A 82 -13.69 14.74 0.34
CA LYS A 82 -14.12 16.06 -0.13
C LYS A 82 -14.00 17.15 0.95
N SER A 83 -14.11 16.77 2.22
CA SER A 83 -13.97 17.69 3.36
C SER A 83 -12.53 18.20 3.58
N GLY A 84 -11.57 17.79 2.76
CA GLY A 84 -10.14 18.08 2.95
C GLY A 84 -9.45 17.08 3.90
N GLY A 85 -8.26 17.43 4.39
CA GLY A 85 -7.43 16.55 5.22
C GLY A 85 -6.58 15.56 4.41
N PRO A 86 -6.05 14.49 5.06
CA PRO A 86 -5.23 13.51 4.39
C PRO A 86 -5.98 12.76 3.29
N ALA A 87 -5.31 12.55 2.16
CA ALA A 87 -5.72 11.56 1.17
C ALA A 87 -5.54 10.14 1.73
N LEU A 88 -6.18 9.16 1.12
CA LEU A 88 -6.13 7.76 1.54
C LEU A 88 -5.59 6.88 0.41
N LEU A 89 -4.65 6.00 0.72
CA LEU A 89 -4.18 4.95 -0.19
C LEU A 89 -4.59 3.60 0.42
N VAL A 90 -5.65 2.99 -0.11
CA VAL A 90 -6.36 1.87 0.52
C VAL A 90 -6.40 0.65 -0.39
N GLY A 91 -5.95 -0.50 0.14
CA GLY A 91 -6.04 -1.80 -0.55
C GLY A 91 -7.47 -2.35 -0.60
N THR A 92 -7.91 -2.83 -1.76
CA THR A 92 -9.26 -3.33 -2.00
C THR A 92 -9.30 -4.30 -3.19
N PRO A 93 -10.20 -5.31 -3.20
CA PRO A 93 -10.53 -5.99 -4.44
C PRO A 93 -11.30 -5.04 -5.37
N TRP A 94 -11.01 -5.11 -6.67
CA TRP A 94 -11.63 -4.22 -7.64
C TRP A 94 -11.96 -4.94 -8.95
N ILE A 95 -13.18 -4.73 -9.45
CA ILE A 95 -13.57 -5.24 -10.78
C ILE A 95 -13.40 -4.13 -11.80
N ASP A 96 -12.64 -4.43 -12.84
CA ASP A 96 -12.48 -3.59 -14.02
C ASP A 96 -12.49 -4.46 -15.28
N ALA A 97 -13.22 -4.02 -16.31
CA ALA A 97 -13.39 -4.73 -17.59
C ALA A 97 -13.73 -6.24 -17.41
N GLY A 98 -14.54 -6.58 -16.42
CA GLY A 98 -14.98 -7.94 -16.11
C GLY A 98 -13.93 -8.84 -15.45
N LYS A 99 -12.78 -8.29 -15.04
CA LYS A 99 -11.72 -9.00 -14.30
C LYS A 99 -11.65 -8.49 -12.86
N LEU A 100 -11.35 -9.39 -11.94
CA LEU A 100 -11.14 -9.07 -10.54
C LEU A 100 -9.66 -8.87 -10.27
N TYR A 101 -9.30 -7.74 -9.65
CA TYR A 101 -7.93 -7.37 -9.34
C TYR A 101 -7.74 -7.18 -7.83
N ASN A 102 -6.55 -7.54 -7.34
CA ASN A 102 -6.00 -7.00 -6.10
C ASN A 102 -5.53 -5.58 -6.41
N ALA A 103 -6.14 -4.59 -5.79
CA ALA A 103 -5.97 -3.18 -6.15
C ALA A 103 -5.68 -2.29 -4.95
N VAL A 104 -5.12 -1.14 -5.25
CA VAL A 104 -4.99 -0.02 -4.31
C VAL A 104 -5.62 1.22 -4.93
N ALA A 105 -6.49 1.87 -4.16
CA ALA A 105 -7.18 3.09 -4.55
C ALA A 105 -6.58 4.31 -3.84
N LEU A 106 -6.22 5.34 -4.58
CA LEU A 106 -5.91 6.66 -4.06
C LEU A 106 -7.20 7.50 -4.03
N LEU A 107 -7.61 7.90 -2.83
CA LEU A 107 -8.83 8.66 -2.58
C LEU A 107 -8.47 10.09 -2.17
N GLU A 108 -8.85 11.07 -2.97
CA GLU A 108 -8.57 12.48 -2.72
C GLU A 108 -9.66 13.38 -3.31
N GLY A 109 -9.96 14.49 -2.64
CA GLY A 109 -10.84 15.54 -3.15
C GLY A 109 -12.29 15.11 -3.43
N GLY A 110 -12.75 14.02 -2.81
CA GLY A 110 -14.10 13.48 -3.00
C GLY A 110 -14.21 12.42 -4.09
N ALA A 111 -13.09 11.96 -4.65
CA ALA A 111 -13.06 11.02 -5.77
C ALA A 111 -11.97 9.93 -5.60
N ILE A 112 -12.08 8.87 -6.37
CA ILE A 112 -11.00 7.91 -6.61
C ILE A 112 -10.08 8.56 -7.64
N ALA A 113 -8.95 9.12 -7.18
CA ALA A 113 -8.00 9.85 -8.01
C ALA A 113 -7.14 8.92 -8.88
N ALA A 114 -6.85 7.71 -8.38
CA ALA A 114 -6.12 6.69 -9.13
C ALA A 114 -6.45 5.29 -8.60
N LEU A 115 -6.29 4.30 -9.48
CA LEU A 115 -6.30 2.87 -9.15
C LEU A 115 -4.99 2.25 -9.64
N ARG A 116 -4.44 1.33 -8.85
CA ARG A 116 -3.30 0.48 -9.20
C ARG A 116 -3.65 -0.96 -8.93
N TYR A 117 -3.29 -1.83 -9.86
CA TYR A 117 -3.55 -3.27 -9.77
C TYR A 117 -2.23 -3.98 -9.55
N LYS A 118 -2.24 -4.99 -8.69
CA LYS A 118 -1.09 -5.87 -8.45
C LYS A 118 -0.77 -6.62 -9.74
N VAL A 119 0.51 -6.62 -10.11
CA VAL A 119 1.01 -7.25 -11.34
C VAL A 119 1.45 -8.68 -11.04
N ASN A 120 2.34 -8.85 -10.07
CA ASN A 120 2.89 -10.13 -9.69
C ASN A 120 2.01 -10.80 -8.63
N LEU A 121 1.36 -11.89 -8.99
CA LEU A 121 0.44 -12.63 -8.11
C LEU A 121 1.16 -13.86 -7.55
N PRO A 122 1.42 -13.92 -6.23
CA PRO A 122 2.05 -15.08 -5.61
C PRO A 122 1.12 -16.29 -5.68
N ASN A 123 1.71 -17.46 -5.99
CA ASN A 123 1.01 -18.73 -6.08
C ASN A 123 1.90 -19.86 -5.56
N TYR A 124 2.39 -19.67 -4.32
CA TYR A 124 3.29 -20.60 -3.62
C TYR A 124 3.08 -20.52 -2.11
N GLY A 125 3.41 -21.61 -1.40
CA GLY A 125 3.26 -21.67 0.07
C GLY A 125 1.81 -21.43 0.48
N VAL A 126 1.58 -20.35 1.22
CA VAL A 126 0.26 -19.93 1.72
C VAL A 126 -0.49 -19.01 0.75
N PHE A 127 0.10 -18.70 -0.40
CA PHE A 127 -0.49 -17.78 -1.36
C PHE A 127 -1.13 -18.51 -2.53
N ASP A 128 -2.34 -18.09 -2.91
CA ASP A 128 -3.12 -18.64 -4.02
C ASP A 128 -3.84 -17.51 -4.80
N GLU A 129 -3.14 -16.40 -5.01
CA GLU A 129 -3.76 -15.21 -5.61
C GLU A 129 -4.11 -15.39 -7.08
N ARG A 130 -3.34 -16.20 -7.84
CA ARG A 130 -3.64 -16.46 -9.27
C ARG A 130 -4.97 -17.17 -9.49
N ARG A 131 -5.49 -17.84 -8.49
CA ARG A 131 -6.80 -18.51 -8.56
C ARG A 131 -7.96 -17.52 -8.56
N VAL A 132 -7.80 -16.38 -7.87
CA VAL A 132 -8.89 -15.44 -7.61
C VAL A 132 -8.72 -14.09 -8.31
N PHE A 133 -7.48 -13.65 -8.57
CA PHE A 133 -7.19 -12.35 -9.18
C PHE A 133 -6.54 -12.47 -10.55
N ALA A 134 -6.82 -11.48 -11.39
CA ALA A 134 -6.09 -11.27 -12.63
C ALA A 134 -4.85 -10.40 -12.37
N ALA A 135 -3.75 -10.68 -13.10
CA ALA A 135 -2.59 -9.80 -13.11
C ALA A 135 -2.95 -8.44 -13.74
N GLY A 136 -2.54 -7.37 -13.07
CA GLY A 136 -2.69 -6.01 -13.57
C GLY A 136 -1.69 -5.68 -14.69
N PRO A 137 -1.94 -4.60 -15.45
CA PRO A 137 -0.93 -4.06 -16.35
C PRO A 137 0.21 -3.42 -15.54
N VAL A 138 1.42 -3.43 -16.11
CA VAL A 138 2.58 -2.73 -15.52
C VAL A 138 2.25 -1.24 -15.35
N PRO A 139 2.32 -0.70 -14.11
CA PRO A 139 1.86 0.66 -13.81
C PRO A 139 2.94 1.72 -14.04
N GLY A 140 2.52 2.93 -14.36
CA GLY A 140 3.34 4.12 -14.16
C GLY A 140 3.11 4.74 -12.77
N PRO A 141 3.92 5.72 -12.33
CA PRO A 141 3.72 6.41 -11.06
C PRO A 141 2.43 7.23 -11.02
N VAL A 142 1.91 7.45 -9.81
CA VAL A 142 0.77 8.36 -9.56
C VAL A 142 1.30 9.73 -9.17
N ASN A 143 0.80 10.79 -9.78
CA ASN A 143 1.09 12.14 -9.33
C ASN A 143 0.22 12.48 -8.12
N PHE A 144 0.83 12.59 -6.96
CA PHE A 144 0.18 13.01 -5.74
C PHE A 144 0.77 14.33 -5.26
N ARG A 145 0.03 15.41 -5.36
CA ARG A 145 0.42 16.77 -4.97
C ARG A 145 1.79 17.20 -5.51
N GLY A 146 2.09 16.82 -6.74
CA GLY A 146 3.35 17.14 -7.41
C GLY A 146 4.52 16.20 -7.12
N VAL A 147 4.28 15.10 -6.38
CA VAL A 147 5.23 14.01 -6.14
C VAL A 147 4.80 12.78 -6.94
N ARG A 148 5.71 12.17 -7.68
CA ARG A 148 5.43 10.97 -8.48
C ARG A 148 5.66 9.72 -7.63
N LEU A 149 4.58 9.17 -7.07
CA LEU A 149 4.61 7.98 -6.23
C LEU A 149 4.55 6.71 -7.07
N GLY A 150 5.55 5.85 -6.96
CA GLY A 150 5.48 4.45 -7.39
C GLY A 150 4.72 3.64 -6.34
N ILE A 151 3.71 2.89 -6.76
CA ILE A 151 2.87 2.10 -5.86
C ILE A 151 2.89 0.63 -6.31
N PRO A 152 4.00 -0.10 -6.07
CA PRO A 152 4.01 -1.55 -6.21
C PRO A 152 3.27 -2.18 -5.03
N ILE A 153 2.57 -3.30 -5.25
CA ILE A 153 1.77 -3.96 -4.23
C ILE A 153 2.44 -5.28 -3.85
N CYS A 154 2.91 -5.38 -2.62
CA CYS A 154 3.44 -6.58 -1.98
C CYS A 154 4.43 -7.36 -2.89
N GLU A 155 3.97 -8.40 -3.59
CA GLU A 155 4.79 -9.27 -4.46
C GLU A 155 5.45 -8.51 -5.62
N ASP A 156 4.96 -7.36 -6.00
CA ASP A 156 5.54 -6.55 -7.08
C ASP A 156 6.99 -6.10 -6.81
N ILE A 157 7.46 -6.16 -5.55
CA ILE A 157 8.86 -5.89 -5.21
C ILE A 157 9.74 -7.14 -5.14
N TRP A 158 9.16 -8.35 -5.31
CA TRP A 158 9.85 -9.65 -5.18
C TRP A 158 10.21 -10.19 -6.57
N THR A 159 11.26 -9.69 -7.20
CA THR A 159 11.64 -10.07 -8.56
C THR A 159 12.44 -11.37 -8.65
N ASP A 160 12.91 -11.91 -7.52
CA ASP A 160 13.82 -13.07 -7.51
C ASP A 160 13.11 -14.44 -7.64
N TRP A 161 11.79 -14.44 -7.80
CA TRP A 161 10.94 -15.64 -7.78
C TRP A 161 10.25 -15.89 -9.14
N GLY A 162 11.02 -16.35 -10.13
CA GLY A 162 10.48 -16.79 -11.42
C GLY A 162 10.31 -15.66 -12.45
N ASP A 163 9.41 -15.88 -13.43
CA ASP A 163 9.16 -14.97 -14.55
C ASP A 163 8.24 -13.80 -14.13
N TYR A 164 8.66 -13.02 -13.12
CA TYR A 164 7.94 -11.83 -12.70
C TYR A 164 8.37 -10.58 -13.47
N GLU A 165 7.40 -9.72 -13.73
CA GLU A 165 7.70 -8.38 -14.24
C GLU A 165 8.44 -7.55 -13.20
N ASN A 166 9.49 -6.83 -13.61
CA ASN A 166 10.20 -5.92 -12.72
C ASN A 166 9.44 -4.59 -12.60
N VAL A 167 8.35 -4.63 -11.81
CA VAL A 167 7.45 -3.48 -11.60
C VAL A 167 8.18 -2.27 -11.04
N VAL A 168 9.16 -2.48 -10.15
CA VAL A 168 9.92 -1.39 -9.51
C VAL A 168 10.80 -0.67 -10.52
N GLU A 169 11.47 -1.41 -11.42
CA GLU A 169 12.28 -0.84 -12.50
C GLU A 169 11.40 0.01 -13.45
N CYS A 170 10.27 -0.54 -13.90
CA CYS A 170 9.34 0.19 -14.76
C CYS A 170 8.82 1.48 -14.10
N LEU A 171 8.53 1.46 -12.79
CA LEU A 171 8.13 2.63 -12.05
C LEU A 171 9.26 3.67 -11.97
N ALA A 172 10.50 3.25 -11.76
CA ALA A 172 11.66 4.12 -11.72
C ALA A 172 11.93 4.76 -13.11
N GLU A 173 11.97 3.96 -14.18
CA GLU A 173 12.17 4.41 -15.55
C GLU A 173 11.09 5.39 -16.02
N THR A 174 9.86 5.19 -15.57
CA THR A 174 8.74 6.10 -15.84
C THR A 174 8.69 7.29 -14.89
N GLY A 175 9.69 7.44 -14.01
CA GLY A 175 9.99 8.64 -13.23
C GLY A 175 9.32 8.70 -11.87
N ALA A 176 9.11 7.58 -11.18
CA ALA A 176 8.78 7.60 -9.76
C ALA A 176 9.89 8.28 -8.96
N GLU A 177 9.52 8.99 -7.90
CA GLU A 177 10.44 9.70 -6.99
C GLU A 177 10.55 9.02 -5.63
N MET A 178 9.56 8.18 -5.30
CA MET A 178 9.44 7.43 -4.05
C MET A 178 8.56 6.20 -4.27
N LEU A 179 8.84 5.12 -3.58
CA LEU A 179 8.01 3.93 -3.55
C LEU A 179 7.15 3.90 -2.28
N VAL A 180 5.87 3.60 -2.44
CA VAL A 180 4.93 3.34 -1.35
C VAL A 180 4.34 1.95 -1.56
N VAL A 181 4.64 1.02 -0.66
CA VAL A 181 4.42 -0.42 -0.86
C VAL A 181 3.43 -0.97 0.17
N PRO A 182 2.13 -1.06 -0.15
CA PRO A 182 1.15 -1.77 0.66
C PRO A 182 1.39 -3.28 0.64
N ASN A 183 1.35 -3.94 1.82
CA ASN A 183 1.64 -5.36 1.95
C ASN A 183 0.65 -6.08 2.87
N GLY A 184 0.42 -7.37 2.56
CA GLY A 184 -0.16 -8.38 3.40
C GLY A 184 0.82 -9.54 3.61
N SER A 185 2.05 -9.24 4.07
CA SER A 185 3.12 -10.21 4.18
C SER A 185 3.08 -10.95 5.53
N PRO A 186 2.78 -12.27 5.56
CA PRO A 186 2.66 -13.02 6.79
C PRO A 186 4.01 -13.24 7.49
N TYR A 187 3.93 -13.41 8.79
CA TYR A 187 5.07 -13.70 9.65
C TYR A 187 5.52 -15.15 9.56
N TRP A 188 6.82 -15.36 9.48
CA TRP A 188 7.50 -16.56 9.92
C TRP A 188 8.83 -16.17 10.57
N ARG A 189 9.48 -17.09 11.24
CA ARG A 189 10.77 -16.84 11.89
C ARG A 189 11.77 -16.24 10.91
N ASN A 190 12.36 -15.07 11.26
CA ASN A 190 13.32 -14.29 10.46
C ASN A 190 12.73 -13.62 9.19
N LYS A 191 11.39 -13.59 9.01
CA LYS A 191 10.79 -12.95 7.82
C LYS A 191 11.06 -11.45 7.76
N GLY A 192 11.21 -10.78 8.91
CA GLY A 192 11.55 -9.35 8.97
C GLY A 192 12.83 -9.02 8.20
N ASP A 193 13.89 -9.80 8.40
CA ASP A 193 15.17 -9.62 7.70
C ASP A 193 15.03 -9.88 6.20
N VAL A 194 14.22 -10.88 5.81
CA VAL A 194 13.99 -11.18 4.39
C VAL A 194 13.25 -10.02 3.70
N ARG A 195 12.20 -9.45 4.32
CA ARG A 195 11.49 -8.28 3.80
C ARG A 195 12.41 -7.08 3.63
N LEU A 196 13.23 -6.83 4.66
CA LEU A 196 14.18 -5.71 4.64
C LEU A 196 15.20 -5.90 3.51
N ASN A 197 15.77 -7.11 3.35
CA ASN A 197 16.73 -7.40 2.29
C ASN A 197 16.14 -7.22 0.88
N VAL A 198 14.88 -7.65 0.66
CA VAL A 198 14.18 -7.44 -0.61
C VAL A 198 14.00 -5.94 -0.88
N ALA A 199 13.55 -5.17 0.11
CA ALA A 199 13.39 -3.73 -0.05
C ALA A 199 14.73 -3.02 -0.28
N VAL A 200 15.79 -3.42 0.43
CA VAL A 200 17.15 -2.89 0.24
C VAL A 200 17.66 -3.17 -1.18
N ALA A 201 17.41 -4.38 -1.72
CA ALA A 201 17.77 -4.70 -3.09
C ALA A 201 17.09 -3.74 -4.09
N ARG A 202 15.80 -3.50 -3.96
CA ARG A 202 15.05 -2.54 -4.82
C ARG A 202 15.55 -1.11 -4.68
N VAL A 203 15.84 -0.65 -3.45
CA VAL A 203 16.41 0.67 -3.23
C VAL A 203 17.82 0.77 -3.84
N THR A 204 18.64 -0.27 -3.71
CA THR A 204 19.99 -0.31 -4.28
C THR A 204 19.96 -0.21 -5.81
N GLU A 205 19.04 -0.92 -6.44
CA GLU A 205 18.90 -0.96 -7.90
C GLU A 205 18.40 0.36 -8.48
N GLN A 206 17.44 1.01 -7.81
CA GLN A 206 16.70 2.14 -8.37
C GLN A 206 16.98 3.49 -7.70
N GLY A 207 17.65 3.51 -6.55
CA GLY A 207 17.92 4.73 -5.80
C GLY A 207 16.68 5.45 -5.26
N LEU A 208 15.54 4.76 -5.17
CA LEU A 208 14.28 5.34 -4.71
C LEU A 208 14.04 5.07 -3.22
N PRO A 209 13.77 6.10 -2.40
CA PRO A 209 13.35 5.89 -1.02
C PRO A 209 12.01 5.15 -0.99
N THR A 210 11.84 4.30 0.03
CA THR A 210 10.72 3.36 0.08
C THR A 210 10.00 3.43 1.42
N VAL A 211 8.66 3.47 1.40
CA VAL A 211 7.77 3.29 2.54
C VAL A 211 7.08 1.95 2.42
N TYR A 212 7.41 1.00 3.28
CA TYR A 212 6.85 -0.35 3.33
C TYR A 212 5.79 -0.44 4.42
N VAL A 213 4.54 -0.69 4.06
CA VAL A 213 3.42 -0.74 5.00
C VAL A 213 2.85 -2.15 5.05
N ASN A 214 2.93 -2.80 6.21
CA ASN A 214 2.44 -4.15 6.42
C ASN A 214 1.34 -4.17 7.48
N GLN A 215 0.44 -5.16 7.41
CA GLN A 215 -0.60 -5.37 8.41
C GLN A 215 -0.08 -6.08 9.66
N VAL A 216 -0.83 -5.96 10.76
CA VAL A 216 -0.67 -6.79 11.95
C VAL A 216 -1.93 -7.62 12.17
N GLY A 217 -1.84 -8.66 13.00
CA GLY A 217 -2.99 -9.47 13.41
C GLY A 217 -2.84 -10.94 13.09
N GLY A 218 -3.96 -11.63 13.07
CA GLY A 218 -4.04 -13.06 12.72
C GLY A 218 -5.30 -13.34 11.90
N GLN A 219 -5.15 -14.25 10.93
CA GLN A 219 -6.25 -14.72 10.10
C GLN A 219 -6.02 -16.19 9.80
N ASP A 220 -6.94 -17.05 10.27
CA ASP A 220 -6.80 -18.50 10.24
C ASP A 220 -5.41 -18.95 10.78
N GLU A 221 -4.62 -19.68 10.03
CA GLU A 221 -3.27 -20.10 10.40
C GLU A 221 -2.21 -19.00 10.19
N LEU A 222 -2.55 -17.86 9.60
CA LEU A 222 -1.60 -16.80 9.30
C LEU A 222 -1.51 -15.79 10.43
N VAL A 223 -0.30 -15.37 10.73
CA VAL A 223 0.02 -14.28 11.65
C VAL A 223 0.75 -13.19 10.90
N PHE A 224 0.42 -11.94 11.20
CA PHE A 224 1.04 -10.76 10.61
C PHE A 224 1.69 -9.93 11.72
N ASP A 225 2.97 -9.68 11.59
CA ASP A 225 3.78 -8.99 12.60
C ASP A 225 3.86 -7.47 12.39
N GLY A 226 3.37 -6.95 11.26
CA GLY A 226 3.56 -5.57 10.89
C GLY A 226 5.01 -5.30 10.50
N VAL A 227 5.77 -4.67 11.41
CA VAL A 227 7.16 -4.26 11.17
C VAL A 227 7.26 -3.41 9.90
N SER A 228 6.30 -2.48 9.73
CA SER A 228 6.36 -1.48 8.66
C SER A 228 7.60 -0.61 8.84
N PHE A 229 8.24 -0.23 7.74
CA PHE A 229 9.48 0.53 7.78
C PHE A 229 9.62 1.49 6.60
N GLY A 230 10.58 2.40 6.70
CA GLY A 230 11.01 3.25 5.59
C GLY A 230 12.50 3.16 5.37
N LEU A 231 12.92 3.21 4.11
CA LEU A 231 14.31 3.28 3.69
C LEU A 231 14.56 4.58 2.93
N HIS A 232 15.70 5.20 3.21
CA HIS A 232 16.23 6.26 2.36
C HIS A 232 16.84 5.69 1.07
N ALA A 233 17.11 6.56 0.09
CA ALA A 233 17.73 6.17 -1.17
C ALA A 233 19.18 5.60 -1.00
N ASP A 234 19.81 5.83 0.14
CA ASP A 234 21.11 5.26 0.51
C ASP A 234 20.99 3.95 1.31
N CYS A 235 19.82 3.31 1.32
CA CYS A 235 19.48 2.10 2.06
C CYS A 235 19.52 2.25 3.59
N SER A 236 19.77 3.44 4.14
CA SER A 236 19.65 3.66 5.58
C SER A 236 18.21 3.61 6.04
N LEU A 237 17.97 3.04 7.23
CA LEU A 237 16.65 2.94 7.82
C LEU A 237 16.15 4.33 8.23
N ALA A 238 15.01 4.77 7.68
CA ALA A 238 14.35 6.02 8.02
C ALA A 238 13.52 5.89 9.29
N PHE A 239 12.75 4.79 9.38
CA PHE A 239 11.95 4.40 10.55
C PHE A 239 11.62 2.91 10.48
N GLN A 240 11.25 2.35 11.63
CA GLN A 240 10.65 1.01 11.74
C GLN A 240 9.63 0.99 12.87
N LEU A 241 8.46 0.43 12.61
CA LEU A 241 7.40 0.30 13.60
C LEU A 241 7.54 -0.98 14.41
N THR A 242 7.01 -0.94 15.63
CA THR A 242 7.05 -2.08 16.55
C THR A 242 6.23 -3.25 16.01
N ALA A 243 6.79 -4.46 16.12
CA ALA A 243 6.11 -5.69 15.74
C ALA A 243 4.88 -5.97 16.62
N PHE A 244 3.86 -6.60 16.03
CA PHE A 244 2.64 -7.07 16.70
C PHE A 244 1.84 -5.97 17.42
N GLN A 245 1.96 -4.72 16.96
CA GLN A 245 1.26 -3.59 17.52
C GLN A 245 0.51 -2.80 16.44
N GLU A 246 -0.78 -2.55 16.65
CA GLU A 246 -1.52 -1.60 15.82
C GLU A 246 -1.05 -0.17 16.11
N THR A 247 -0.74 0.58 15.07
CA THR A 247 -0.31 1.97 15.20
C THR A 247 -0.54 2.77 13.92
N VAL A 248 -0.70 4.09 14.08
CA VAL A 248 -0.73 5.07 12.99
C VAL A 248 0.32 6.13 13.29
N VAL A 249 1.38 6.17 12.50
CA VAL A 249 2.52 7.07 12.70
C VAL A 249 2.77 7.88 11.43
N THR A 250 2.84 9.20 11.56
CA THR A 250 3.17 10.09 10.46
C THR A 250 4.67 10.34 10.38
N THR A 251 5.23 10.07 9.20
CA THR A 251 6.62 10.34 8.84
C THR A 251 6.68 11.51 7.89
N VAL A 252 7.66 12.40 8.07
CA VAL A 252 7.78 13.64 7.27
C VAL A 252 8.97 13.54 6.36
N TRP A 253 8.70 13.48 5.06
CA TRP A 253 9.71 13.40 4.02
C TRP A 253 9.95 14.79 3.42
N GLN A 254 11.22 15.16 3.26
CA GLN A 254 11.65 16.43 2.68
C GLN A 254 12.52 16.18 1.45
N ARG A 255 12.25 16.91 0.37
CA ARG A 255 13.06 16.88 -0.83
C ARG A 255 14.27 17.78 -0.67
N ARG A 256 15.45 17.22 -0.89
CA ARG A 256 16.72 17.95 -0.95
C ARG A 256 17.37 17.67 -2.30
N GLY A 257 17.26 18.61 -3.23
CA GLY A 257 17.59 18.36 -4.64
C GLY A 257 16.65 17.34 -5.26
N ALA A 258 17.17 16.23 -5.79
CA ALA A 258 16.38 15.14 -6.36
C ALA A 258 16.02 14.03 -5.34
N ILE A 259 16.48 14.13 -4.09
CA ILE A 259 16.41 13.03 -3.11
C ILE A 259 15.43 13.39 -1.99
N TRP A 260 14.55 12.45 -1.65
CA TRP A 260 13.67 12.52 -0.49
C TRP A 260 14.33 11.89 0.75
N ARG A 261 14.21 12.58 1.90
CA ARG A 261 14.68 12.08 3.21
C ARG A 261 13.62 12.33 4.29
N CYS A 262 13.46 11.35 5.16
CA CYS A 262 12.63 11.41 6.36
C CYS A 262 13.40 12.02 7.53
#